data_b0452d27f7e20d5fb05e87a7c034638c
#
_entry.id   b0452d27f7e20d5fb05e87a7c034638c
#
_cell.length_a   1.000
_cell.length_b   1.000
_cell.length_c   1.000
_cell.angle_alpha   90.00
_cell.angle_beta   90.00
_cell.angle_gamma   90.00
#
_symmetry.space_group_name_H-M   'P 1'
#
loop_
_entity.id
_entity.type
_entity.pdbx_description
1 polymer ?
#
loop_
_entity_poly.entity_id
_entity_poly.type
_entity_poly.pdbx_seq_one_letter_code
_entity_poly.pdbx_strand_id
1 'polypeptide(L)'
;MPVKQITVFLENQTGRLAGVTRILKEKNINLQGFSTTEARDYGILRLVVSDVDKAVIGLRDAGFTTHLADVICVEVEDRPGELFNILDLLAGEGVNIDYVYVIAGTKIVLSVADIGATEEILSKNGIRLCS
;
A
#
# COMPACT_ATOMS: atom_id res chain seq x y z
N MET A 1 -1.42 13.42 5.38
CA MET A 1 -1.69 13.25 3.94
C MET A 1 -1.75 11.77 3.59
N PRO A 2 -2.81 11.30 3.00
CA PRO A 2 -2.85 9.90 2.58
C PRO A 2 -1.87 9.62 1.45
N VAL A 3 -1.45 8.38 1.37
CA VAL A 3 -0.58 7.88 0.31
C VAL A 3 -1.45 7.23 -0.74
N LYS A 4 -1.15 7.43 -2.01
CA LYS A 4 -1.85 6.76 -3.10
C LYS A 4 -1.25 5.39 -3.34
N GLN A 5 -2.11 4.39 -3.32
CA GLN A 5 -1.74 3.02 -3.64
C GLN A 5 -2.34 2.64 -4.98
N ILE A 6 -1.56 1.95 -5.81
CA ILE A 6 -2.07 1.35 -7.04
C ILE A 6 -2.40 -0.10 -6.74
N THR A 7 -3.64 -0.49 -7.01
CA THR A 7 -4.05 -1.90 -6.94
C THR A 7 -4.14 -2.43 -8.36
N VAL A 8 -3.40 -3.49 -8.65
CA VAL A 8 -3.35 -4.11 -9.98
C VAL A 8 -3.95 -5.50 -9.89
N PHE A 9 -4.88 -5.80 -10.78
CA PHE A 9 -5.44 -7.14 -10.89
C PHE A 9 -4.64 -7.93 -11.90
N LEU A 10 -4.06 -9.05 -11.46
CA LEU A 10 -3.21 -9.90 -12.28
C LEU A 10 -3.92 -11.22 -12.58
N GLU A 11 -3.91 -11.61 -13.84
CA GLU A 11 -4.31 -12.96 -14.21
C GLU A 11 -3.28 -13.94 -13.66
N ASN A 12 -3.73 -15.12 -13.25
CA ASN A 12 -2.84 -16.14 -12.70
C ASN A 12 -2.09 -16.84 -13.85
N GLN A 13 -1.14 -16.12 -14.44
CA GLN A 13 -0.31 -16.59 -15.54
C GLN A 13 1.15 -16.24 -15.30
N THR A 14 2.03 -17.10 -15.78
CA THR A 14 3.47 -16.88 -15.71
C THR A 14 3.85 -15.54 -16.37
N GLY A 15 4.67 -14.76 -15.70
CA GLY A 15 5.21 -13.53 -16.24
C GLY A 15 4.36 -12.28 -16.05
N ARG A 16 3.15 -12.39 -15.51
CA ARG A 16 2.31 -11.19 -15.30
C ARG A 16 2.92 -10.24 -14.30
N LEU A 17 3.41 -10.75 -13.17
CA LEU A 17 4.07 -9.92 -12.17
C LEU A 17 5.36 -9.29 -12.71
N ALA A 18 6.15 -10.05 -13.43
CA ALA A 18 7.35 -9.52 -14.09
C ALA A 18 6.99 -8.43 -15.10
N GLY A 19 5.86 -8.58 -15.80
CA GLY A 19 5.37 -7.56 -16.74
C GLY A 19 5.10 -6.22 -16.08
N VAL A 20 4.49 -6.23 -14.89
CA VAL A 20 4.25 -4.99 -14.14
C VAL A 20 5.58 -4.32 -13.77
N THR A 21 6.50 -5.09 -13.18
CA THR A 21 7.78 -4.52 -12.74
C THR A 21 8.64 -4.06 -13.91
N ARG A 22 8.53 -4.70 -15.07
CA ARG A 22 9.22 -4.24 -16.28
C ARG A 22 8.76 -2.85 -16.71
N ILE A 23 7.45 -2.60 -16.67
CA ILE A 23 6.90 -1.29 -17.01
C ILE A 23 7.45 -0.21 -16.09
N LEU A 24 7.49 -0.50 -14.78
CA LEU A 24 8.04 0.44 -13.82
C LEU A 24 9.53 0.72 -14.10
N LYS A 25 10.28 -0.32 -14.42
CA LYS A 25 11.70 -0.19 -14.78
C LYS A 25 11.89 0.68 -16.01
N GLU A 26 11.14 0.40 -17.09
CA GLU A 26 11.25 1.13 -18.34
C GLU A 26 10.91 2.61 -18.20
N LYS A 27 10.01 2.94 -17.29
CA LYS A 27 9.59 4.32 -17.03
C LYS A 27 10.38 4.99 -15.90
N ASN A 28 11.39 4.30 -15.39
CA ASN A 28 12.24 4.79 -14.31
C ASN A 28 11.44 5.17 -13.06
N ILE A 29 10.47 4.33 -12.71
CA ILE A 29 9.64 4.50 -11.52
C ILE A 29 10.15 3.57 -10.44
N ASN A 30 10.43 4.13 -9.25
CA ASN A 30 10.89 3.34 -8.13
C ASN A 30 9.71 2.68 -7.43
N LEU A 31 9.81 1.36 -7.19
CA LEU A 31 8.86 0.60 -6.41
C LEU A 31 9.26 0.71 -4.94
N GLN A 32 8.50 1.48 -4.17
CA GLN A 32 8.81 1.72 -2.76
C GLN A 32 8.31 0.61 -1.86
N GLY A 33 7.26 -0.06 -2.27
CA GLY A 33 6.73 -1.18 -1.51
C GLY A 33 5.62 -1.88 -2.29
N PHE A 34 5.35 -3.10 -1.92
CA PHE A 34 4.31 -3.89 -2.57
C PHE A 34 3.82 -5.01 -1.68
N SER A 35 2.65 -5.52 -2.02
CA SER A 35 2.05 -6.68 -1.37
C SER A 35 1.26 -7.45 -2.42
N THR A 36 1.31 -8.77 -2.37
CA THR A 36 0.52 -9.63 -3.25
C THR A 36 -0.46 -10.44 -2.44
N THR A 37 -1.66 -10.61 -2.97
CA THR A 37 -2.68 -11.46 -2.37
C THR A 37 -3.19 -12.38 -3.46
N GLU A 38 -3.21 -13.67 -3.20
CA GLU A 38 -3.68 -14.66 -4.15
C GLU A 38 -5.19 -14.85 -3.98
N ALA A 39 -5.91 -14.85 -5.11
CA ALA A 39 -7.27 -15.28 -5.18
C ALA A 39 -7.34 -16.46 -6.16
N ARG A 40 -8.52 -17.09 -6.32
CA ARG A 40 -8.64 -18.36 -7.05
C ARG A 40 -8.16 -18.26 -8.51
N ASP A 41 -8.63 -17.24 -9.24
CA ASP A 41 -8.37 -17.10 -10.68
C ASP A 41 -7.49 -15.90 -11.00
N TYR A 42 -7.14 -15.09 -10.00
CA TYR A 42 -6.37 -13.88 -10.20
C TYR A 42 -5.59 -13.54 -8.92
N GLY A 43 -4.65 -12.65 -9.04
CA GLY A 43 -3.94 -12.09 -7.91
C GLY A 43 -4.21 -10.61 -7.77
N ILE A 44 -4.00 -10.08 -6.60
CA ILE A 44 -4.09 -8.65 -6.33
C ILE A 44 -2.69 -8.18 -5.93
N LEU A 45 -2.17 -7.22 -6.67
CA LEU A 45 -0.88 -6.60 -6.38
C LEU A 45 -1.13 -5.17 -5.93
N ARG A 46 -0.65 -4.83 -4.74
CA ARG A 46 -0.73 -3.46 -4.22
C ARG A 46 0.64 -2.84 -4.29
N LEU A 47 0.73 -1.65 -4.89
CA LEU A 47 1.99 -0.97 -5.15
C LEU A 47 2.00 0.42 -4.54
N VAL A 48 3.13 0.78 -3.95
CA VAL A 48 3.44 2.16 -3.60
C VAL A 48 4.68 2.55 -4.40
N VAL A 49 4.55 3.57 -5.23
CA VAL A 49 5.56 3.94 -6.22
C VAL A 49 5.92 5.42 -6.12
N SER A 50 7.06 5.80 -6.71
CA SER A 50 7.55 7.17 -6.68
C SER A 50 6.75 8.14 -7.56
N ASP A 51 6.13 7.65 -8.64
CA ASP A 51 5.35 8.47 -9.56
C ASP A 51 4.08 7.72 -9.94
N VAL A 52 3.01 8.01 -9.21
CA VAL A 52 1.74 7.28 -9.33
C VAL A 52 1.09 7.50 -10.69
N ASP A 53 1.01 8.75 -11.17
CA ASP A 53 0.33 9.06 -12.40
C ASP A 53 1.00 8.38 -13.60
N LYS A 54 2.30 8.46 -13.65
CA LYS A 54 3.09 7.85 -14.72
C LYS A 54 2.97 6.33 -14.70
N ALA A 55 2.95 5.74 -13.50
CA ALA A 55 2.79 4.30 -13.35
C ALA A 55 1.41 3.84 -13.82
N VAL A 56 0.36 4.53 -13.43
CA VAL A 56 -1.02 4.19 -13.83
C VAL A 56 -1.16 4.25 -15.35
N ILE A 57 -0.66 5.30 -15.98
CA ILE A 57 -0.71 5.44 -17.44
C ILE A 57 0.02 4.27 -18.11
N GLY A 58 1.23 3.98 -17.66
CA GLY A 58 2.02 2.90 -18.26
C GLY A 58 1.39 1.53 -18.10
N LEU A 59 0.85 1.24 -16.92
CA LEU A 59 0.20 -0.04 -16.66
C LEU A 59 -1.08 -0.20 -17.47
N ARG A 60 -1.90 0.83 -17.53
CA ARG A 60 -3.14 0.79 -18.33
C ARG A 60 -2.86 0.66 -19.82
N ASP A 61 -1.85 1.37 -20.32
CA ASP A 61 -1.45 1.26 -21.73
C ASP A 61 -1.00 -0.16 -22.07
N ALA A 62 -0.43 -0.88 -21.13
CA ALA A 62 0.01 -2.26 -21.30
C ALA A 62 -1.12 -3.28 -21.06
N GLY A 63 -2.34 -2.82 -20.79
CA GLY A 63 -3.50 -3.69 -20.63
C GLY A 63 -3.77 -4.18 -19.22
N PHE A 64 -3.08 -3.66 -18.22
CA PHE A 64 -3.35 -4.02 -16.83
C PHE A 64 -4.52 -3.23 -16.27
N THR A 65 -5.36 -3.92 -15.50
CA THR A 65 -6.47 -3.29 -14.78
C THR A 65 -5.94 -2.72 -13.47
N THR A 66 -6.12 -1.41 -13.28
CA THR A 66 -5.60 -0.72 -12.11
C THR A 66 -6.68 0.09 -11.40
N HIS A 67 -6.55 0.19 -10.09
CA HIS A 67 -7.37 1.07 -9.26
C HIS A 67 -6.48 1.85 -8.32
N LEU A 68 -6.85 3.09 -8.05
CA LEU A 68 -6.18 3.92 -7.06
C LEU A 68 -6.97 3.86 -5.75
N ALA A 69 -6.25 3.80 -4.64
CA ALA A 69 -6.85 3.85 -3.32
C ALA A 69 -5.99 4.74 -2.43
N ASP A 70 -6.64 5.44 -1.51
CA ASP A 70 -5.94 6.17 -0.46
C ASP A 70 -5.67 5.21 0.68
N VAL A 71 -4.44 5.21 1.17
CA VAL A 71 -4.03 4.41 2.33
C VAL A 71 -3.23 5.28 3.28
N ILE A 72 -3.10 4.81 4.52
CA ILE A 72 -2.31 5.52 5.52
C ILE A 72 -0.94 4.87 5.60
N CYS A 73 0.10 5.67 5.64
CA CYS A 73 1.45 5.20 5.91
C CYS A 73 1.90 5.72 7.27
N VAL A 74 2.34 4.81 8.14
CA VAL A 74 2.90 5.17 9.44
C VAL A 74 4.37 4.79 9.49
N GLU A 75 5.14 5.60 10.18
CA GLU A 75 6.56 5.34 10.43
C GLU A 75 6.72 4.83 11.84
N VAL A 76 7.36 3.68 12.00
CA VAL A 76 7.63 3.08 13.31
C VAL A 76 9.11 2.81 13.47
N GLU A 77 9.54 2.60 14.69
CA GLU A 77 10.89 2.13 14.93
C GLU A 77 10.93 0.61 14.76
N ASP A 78 12.05 0.09 14.30
CA ASP A 78 12.23 -1.34 14.09
C ASP A 78 12.51 -2.03 15.42
N ARG A 79 11.45 -2.23 16.20
CA ARG A 79 11.50 -2.84 17.54
C ARG A 79 10.33 -3.80 17.70
N PRO A 80 10.52 -4.85 18.52
CA PRO A 80 9.42 -5.75 18.84
C PRO A 80 8.23 -4.99 19.42
N GLY A 81 7.03 -5.32 18.97
CA GLY A 81 5.79 -4.78 19.53
C GLY A 81 5.29 -3.48 18.91
N GLU A 82 6.05 -2.83 18.02
CA GLU A 82 5.63 -1.55 17.44
C GLU A 82 4.35 -1.69 16.63
N LEU A 83 4.23 -2.74 15.81
CA LEU A 83 3.01 -2.98 15.05
C LEU A 83 1.84 -3.27 15.99
N PHE A 84 2.05 -4.08 17.04
CA PHE A 84 1.01 -4.37 18.01
C PHE A 84 0.47 -3.08 18.64
N ASN A 85 1.37 -2.16 19.01
CA ASN A 85 0.95 -0.91 19.64
C ASN A 85 0.00 -0.10 18.77
N ILE A 86 0.27 -0.04 17.46
CA ILE A 86 -0.59 0.67 16.50
C ILE A 86 -1.91 -0.05 16.34
N LEU A 87 -1.87 -1.35 16.15
CA LEU A 87 -3.09 -2.13 15.92
C LEU A 87 -3.98 -2.13 17.16
N ASP A 88 -3.39 -2.21 18.34
CA ASP A 88 -4.12 -2.17 19.61
C ASP A 88 -4.79 -0.81 19.83
N LEU A 89 -4.06 0.26 19.55
CA LEU A 89 -4.61 1.61 19.63
C LEU A 89 -5.84 1.75 18.73
N LEU A 90 -5.73 1.36 17.48
CA LEU A 90 -6.82 1.49 16.52
C LEU A 90 -8.00 0.58 16.87
N ALA A 91 -7.73 -0.63 17.35
CA ALA A 91 -8.80 -1.53 17.79
C ALA A 91 -9.57 -0.92 18.98
N GLY A 92 -8.86 -0.30 19.92
CA GLY A 92 -9.47 0.38 21.05
C GLY A 92 -10.36 1.55 20.65
N GLU A 93 -10.07 2.17 19.53
CA GLU A 93 -10.85 3.28 18.97
C GLU A 93 -11.94 2.81 17.98
N GLY A 94 -12.12 1.51 17.85
CA GLY A 94 -13.14 0.93 16.97
C GLY A 94 -12.80 0.98 15.49
N VAL A 95 -11.53 1.18 15.14
CA VAL A 95 -11.11 1.22 13.74
C VAL A 95 -10.81 -0.19 13.24
N ASN A 96 -11.50 -0.59 12.19
CA ASN A 96 -11.22 -1.85 11.51
C ASN A 96 -10.18 -1.63 10.43
N ILE A 97 -9.17 -2.50 10.38
CA ILE A 97 -8.12 -2.45 9.38
C ILE A 97 -8.41 -3.52 8.33
N ASP A 98 -8.58 -3.09 7.08
CA ASP A 98 -8.89 -4.01 5.99
C ASP A 98 -7.68 -4.87 5.61
N TYR A 99 -6.53 -4.25 5.53
CA TYR A 99 -5.26 -4.94 5.31
C TYR A 99 -4.09 -4.05 5.74
N VAL A 100 -2.93 -4.66 5.90
CA VAL A 100 -1.72 -4.00 6.34
C VAL A 100 -0.52 -4.67 5.66
N TYR A 101 0.48 -3.88 5.29
CA TYR A 101 1.74 -4.41 4.79
C TYR A 101 2.88 -3.43 5.08
N VAL A 102 4.09 -3.94 5.02
CA VAL A 102 5.31 -3.18 5.32
C VAL A 102 5.93 -2.69 4.03
N ILE A 103 6.42 -1.45 4.03
CA ILE A 103 7.26 -0.91 2.97
C ILE A 103 8.53 -0.33 3.62
N ALA A 104 9.65 -0.45 2.95
CA ALA A 104 10.93 0.15 3.39
C ALA A 104 11.31 -0.14 4.86
N GLY A 105 10.98 -1.34 5.36
CA GLY A 105 11.41 -1.79 6.68
C GLY A 105 10.69 -1.18 7.88
N THR A 106 10.59 0.13 7.94
CA THR A 106 10.02 0.85 9.08
C THR A 106 8.69 1.55 8.78
N LYS A 107 8.25 1.49 7.53
CA LYS A 107 7.00 2.11 7.12
C LYS A 107 5.93 1.05 6.95
N ILE A 108 4.75 1.32 7.50
CA ILE A 108 3.64 0.38 7.48
C ILE A 108 2.46 1.06 6.79
N VAL A 109 1.88 0.37 5.82
CA VAL A 109 0.69 0.83 5.11
C VAL A 109 -0.54 0.18 5.73
N LEU A 110 -1.54 0.99 6.01
CA LEU A 110 -2.82 0.56 6.58
C LEU A 110 -3.95 0.98 5.65
N SER A 111 -4.86 0.06 5.38
CA SER A 111 -6.09 0.37 4.67
C SER A 111 -7.26 0.39 5.65
N VAL A 112 -7.96 1.50 5.72
CA VAL A 112 -9.09 1.71 6.62
C VAL A 112 -10.21 2.44 5.88
N ALA A 113 -11.42 2.36 6.40
CA ALA A 113 -12.57 2.99 5.75
C ALA A 113 -12.55 4.51 5.88
N ASP A 114 -12.25 5.03 7.07
CA ASP A 114 -12.22 6.48 7.32
C ASP A 114 -10.79 6.94 7.57
N ILE A 115 -10.15 7.37 6.50
CA ILE A 115 -8.74 7.79 6.54
C ILE A 115 -8.55 9.02 7.42
N GLY A 116 -9.38 10.03 7.25
CA GLY A 116 -9.23 11.27 8.01
C GLY A 116 -9.35 11.06 9.51
N ALA A 117 -10.36 10.33 9.95
CA ALA A 117 -10.55 10.04 11.36
C ALA A 117 -9.41 9.20 11.93
N THR A 118 -8.95 8.22 11.16
CA THR A 118 -7.84 7.36 11.60
C THR A 118 -6.52 8.11 11.69
N GLU A 119 -6.22 8.97 10.72
CA GLU A 119 -5.02 9.80 10.76
C GLU A 119 -5.03 10.72 11.99
N GLU A 120 -6.20 11.26 12.33
CA GLU A 120 -6.33 12.10 13.51
C GLU A 120 -6.04 11.32 14.80
N ILE A 121 -6.56 10.11 14.93
CA ILE A 121 -6.28 9.24 16.07
C ILE A 121 -4.78 8.96 16.18
N LEU A 122 -4.14 8.61 15.08
CA LEU A 122 -2.72 8.29 15.05
C LEU A 122 -1.87 9.51 15.45
N SER A 123 -2.13 10.65 14.85
CA SER A 123 -1.39 11.89 15.14
C SER A 123 -1.55 12.32 16.59
N LYS A 124 -2.75 12.21 17.12
CA LYS A 124 -3.09 12.59 18.50
C LYS A 124 -2.34 11.72 19.51
N ASN A 125 -1.99 10.50 19.15
CA ASN A 125 -1.26 9.56 20.00
C ASN A 125 0.24 9.51 19.67
N GLY A 126 0.75 10.49 18.94
CA GLY A 126 2.18 10.64 18.70
C GLY A 126 2.75 9.72 17.65
N ILE A 127 1.89 9.07 16.84
CA ILE A 127 2.35 8.18 15.78
C ILE A 127 2.65 9.01 14.54
N ARG A 128 3.84 8.84 14.00
CA ARG A 128 4.31 9.60 12.85
C ARG A 128 3.69 9.05 11.57
N LEU A 129 3.10 9.93 10.77
CA LEU A 129 2.60 9.56 9.44
C LEU A 129 3.69 9.80 8.41
N CYS A 130 3.78 8.90 7.42
CA CYS A 130 4.64 9.10 6.27
C CYS A 130 3.98 10.07 5.30
N SER A 131 4.80 10.75 4.55
CA SER A 131 4.31 11.62 3.48
C SER A 131 4.72 11.08 2.11
#